data_9afb5f441110a6c7937b13ec16302d16
#
_entry.id   9afb5f441110a6c7937b13ec16302d16
#
_cell.length_a   1.000
_cell.length_b   1.000
_cell.length_c   1.000
_cell.angle_alpha   90.00
_cell.angle_beta   90.00
_cell.angle_gamma   90.00
#
_symmetry.space_group_name_H-M   'P 1'
#
loop_
_entity.id
_entity.type
_entity.pdbx_description
1 polymer ?
#
loop_
_entity_poly.entity_id
_entity_poly.type
_entity_poly.pdbx_seq_one_letter_code
_entity_poly.pdbx_strand_id
1 'polypeptide(L)'
;MHSNGNTNKIGFIIIGLVSFLVTLSPAYGQIEYGRPASGGTQFFYSHWSLEDSSGTIDINQLTIPVRGFIPIRDNLEALFYIAHSSNDLEYSNAESSLSGLADTRLQLNRSFSDDQLLLSVGINLPTGKKKLNRYEELPVLRMLSQNYLSFPMRRFGKGFGFNVLLGGAQMLGELRCGAGIMYQYNGTYSPYQDTGKYDPGDFVSINAGADWQKNEMTFTFNAVFTAYANDKFEGNKVFAQSTQLGLNLAAAYDGQDYDVGAGIGYLLRGRNTFYDPDKGDREGHVFGNEFEIRGYLTRRLQQVWQVTPSAQLKLVGANDLGFGSSTIFGFGAGVGRTLSEQLAINFGGKYFVGNADGGAIDLTGFQLTASLTANL
;
A
#
# COMPACT_ATOMS: atom_id res chain seq x y z
N MET A 1 36.42 -6.33 -33.18
CA MET A 1 36.14 -6.94 -31.87
C MET A 1 35.67 -5.81 -30.94
N HIS A 2 34.37 -5.58 -30.88
CA HIS A 2 33.73 -4.66 -29.94
C HIS A 2 32.77 -5.52 -29.10
N SER A 3 33.01 -5.62 -27.83
CA SER A 3 32.23 -6.36 -26.87
C SER A 3 31.39 -5.39 -26.05
N ASN A 4 30.14 -5.72 -26.03
CA ASN A 4 29.02 -5.13 -25.33
C ASN A 4 29.27 -4.86 -23.84
N GLY A 5 29.01 -3.65 -23.42
CA GLY A 5 28.91 -3.24 -22.03
C GLY A 5 27.65 -2.39 -21.81
N ASN A 6 26.47 -2.99 -21.87
CA ASN A 6 25.25 -2.17 -21.64
C ASN A 6 24.10 -2.90 -20.88
N THR A 7 24.40 -3.94 -20.12
CA THR A 7 23.35 -4.73 -19.43
C THR A 7 23.18 -4.43 -17.94
N ASN A 8 23.97 -3.53 -17.33
CA ASN A 8 23.95 -3.35 -15.87
C ASN A 8 23.21 -2.09 -15.37
N LYS A 9 22.61 -1.29 -16.25
CA LYS A 9 22.00 0.00 -15.83
C LYS A 9 20.52 -0.09 -15.42
N ILE A 10 19.82 -1.15 -15.77
CA ILE A 10 18.36 -1.28 -15.54
C ILE A 10 18.01 -1.74 -14.12
N GLY A 11 18.89 -2.46 -13.45
CA GLY A 11 18.62 -3.04 -12.14
C GLY A 11 18.46 -2.06 -10.97
N PHE A 12 19.02 -0.87 -11.05
CA PHE A 12 19.05 0.09 -9.92
C PHE A 12 17.81 1.00 -9.81
N ILE A 13 17.06 1.19 -10.89
CA ILE A 13 15.92 2.13 -10.95
C ILE A 13 14.73 1.61 -10.14
N ILE A 14 14.56 0.30 -10.05
CA ILE A 14 13.39 -0.34 -9.44
C ILE A 14 13.39 -0.29 -7.92
N ILE A 15 14.55 -0.22 -7.28
CA ILE A 15 14.69 -0.25 -5.81
C ILE A 15 14.19 1.05 -5.16
N GLY A 16 14.41 2.20 -5.77
CA GLY A 16 13.92 3.49 -5.27
C GLY A 16 12.39 3.66 -5.41
N LEU A 17 11.82 3.17 -6.52
CA LEU A 17 10.38 3.27 -6.80
C LEU A 17 9.54 2.31 -5.94
N VAL A 18 10.05 1.13 -5.62
CA VAL A 18 9.35 0.10 -4.84
C VAL A 18 9.13 0.54 -3.38
N SER A 19 10.03 1.31 -2.80
CA SER A 19 9.87 1.78 -1.40
C SER A 19 8.77 2.82 -1.23
N PHE A 20 8.37 3.52 -2.30
CA PHE A 20 7.36 4.58 -2.26
C PHE A 20 5.95 4.11 -2.72
N LEU A 21 5.90 3.02 -3.51
CA LEU A 21 4.66 2.51 -4.11
C LEU A 21 3.90 1.49 -3.23
N VAL A 22 4.46 1.08 -2.08
CA VAL A 22 3.88 0.02 -1.23
C VAL A 22 2.54 0.40 -0.58
N THR A 23 2.13 1.67 -0.60
CA THR A 23 0.90 2.10 0.07
C THR A 23 -0.35 2.15 -0.82
N LEU A 24 -0.25 2.09 -2.15
CA LEU A 24 -1.43 2.32 -3.01
C LEU A 24 -1.68 1.30 -4.12
N SER A 25 -0.80 0.34 -4.35
CA SER A 25 -1.09 -0.69 -5.36
C SER A 25 -0.45 -2.00 -4.97
N PRO A 26 -1.13 -3.14 -5.11
CA PRO A 26 -0.42 -4.35 -5.41
C PRO A 26 0.33 -4.05 -6.72
N ALA A 27 1.65 -3.84 -6.66
CA ALA A 27 2.47 -3.83 -7.85
C ALA A 27 2.27 -5.21 -8.48
N TYR A 28 1.44 -5.28 -9.50
CA TYR A 28 1.30 -6.49 -10.29
C TYR A 28 2.61 -6.61 -11.06
N GLY A 29 3.50 -7.41 -10.48
CA GLY A 29 4.88 -7.51 -10.86
C GLY A 29 5.01 -8.02 -12.27
N GLN A 30 5.79 -7.33 -13.04
CA GLN A 30 6.45 -7.94 -14.17
C GLN A 30 7.47 -8.93 -13.60
N ILE A 31 7.47 -10.16 -14.09
CA ILE A 31 8.56 -11.08 -13.82
C ILE A 31 9.76 -10.58 -14.61
N GLU A 32 10.79 -10.13 -13.89
CA GLU A 32 12.07 -9.77 -14.48
C GLU A 32 12.97 -11.00 -14.47
N TYR A 33 13.28 -11.52 -15.64
CA TYR A 33 14.20 -12.65 -15.78
C TYR A 33 15.59 -12.32 -15.24
N GLY A 34 16.18 -13.32 -14.57
CA GLY A 34 17.53 -13.20 -14.03
C GLY A 34 17.65 -12.26 -12.84
N ARG A 35 16.56 -11.81 -12.27
CA ARG A 35 16.59 -11.06 -11.02
C ARG A 35 17.11 -11.95 -9.90
N PRO A 36 18.16 -11.53 -9.16
CA PRO A 36 18.67 -12.30 -8.03
C PRO A 36 17.62 -12.39 -6.92
N ALA A 37 17.72 -13.41 -6.08
CA ALA A 37 16.95 -13.48 -4.85
C ALA A 37 17.20 -12.22 -4.04
N SER A 38 16.16 -11.66 -3.45
CA SER A 38 16.29 -10.45 -2.65
C SER A 38 15.40 -10.50 -1.41
N GLY A 39 15.87 -9.85 -0.37
CA GLY A 39 15.11 -9.74 0.86
C GLY A 39 15.35 -8.39 1.52
N GLY A 40 14.45 -8.00 2.38
CA GLY A 40 14.64 -6.76 3.11
C GLY A 40 13.70 -6.63 4.28
N THR A 41 14.12 -5.77 5.19
CA THR A 41 13.31 -5.32 6.30
C THR A 41 13.27 -3.80 6.32
N GLN A 42 12.22 -3.28 6.87
CA GLN A 42 12.03 -1.85 7.00
C GLN A 42 11.49 -1.55 8.39
N PHE A 43 11.93 -0.46 8.94
CA PHE A 43 11.45 0.09 10.19
C PHE A 43 10.67 1.35 9.85
N PHE A 44 9.39 1.38 10.20
CA PHE A 44 8.52 2.55 10.06
C PHE A 44 8.09 3.01 11.44
N TYR A 45 8.36 4.25 11.76
CA TYR A 45 7.74 4.91 12.88
C TYR A 45 6.89 6.05 12.36
N SER A 46 5.63 6.10 12.76
CA SER A 46 4.67 7.15 12.39
C SER A 46 4.01 7.69 13.64
N HIS A 47 3.92 9.00 13.73
CA HIS A 47 3.20 9.71 14.77
C HIS A 47 2.23 10.69 14.12
N TRP A 48 1.03 10.76 14.67
CA TRP A 48 0.02 11.75 14.30
C TRP A 48 -0.61 12.34 15.54
N SER A 49 -0.78 13.65 15.54
CA SER A 49 -1.51 14.43 16.52
C SER A 49 -2.72 15.09 15.85
N LEU A 50 -3.89 14.87 16.42
CA LEU A 50 -5.17 15.41 15.98
C LEU A 50 -5.69 16.33 17.08
N GLU A 51 -5.83 17.59 16.79
CA GLU A 51 -6.29 18.61 17.75
C GLU A 51 -7.64 19.19 17.32
N ASP A 52 -8.61 19.13 18.21
CA ASP A 52 -9.91 19.77 18.06
C ASP A 52 -10.30 20.56 19.31
N SER A 53 -11.50 21.13 19.33
CA SER A 53 -12.04 21.89 20.48
C SER A 53 -12.23 21.06 21.75
N SER A 54 -12.20 19.73 21.67
CA SER A 54 -12.39 18.81 22.80
C SER A 54 -11.07 18.30 23.38
N GLY A 55 -9.96 18.47 22.68
CA GLY A 55 -8.62 18.06 23.12
C GLY A 55 -7.76 17.52 22.00
N THR A 56 -6.70 16.80 22.38
CA THR A 56 -5.74 16.22 21.47
C THR A 56 -5.79 14.71 21.54
N ILE A 57 -5.68 14.08 20.37
CA ILE A 57 -5.54 12.64 20.17
C ILE A 57 -4.17 12.40 19.55
N ASP A 58 -3.32 11.66 20.23
CA ASP A 58 -2.02 11.24 19.70
C ASP A 58 -2.03 9.75 19.36
N ILE A 59 -1.52 9.40 18.20
CA ILE A 59 -1.39 8.01 17.79
C ILE A 59 0.00 7.73 17.20
N ASN A 60 0.63 6.71 17.75
CA ASN A 60 1.93 6.22 17.36
C ASN A 60 1.80 4.85 16.69
N GLN A 61 2.58 4.60 15.67
CA GLN A 61 2.73 3.28 15.08
C GLN A 61 4.20 2.98 14.79
N LEU A 62 4.68 1.86 15.31
CA LEU A 62 5.92 1.24 14.91
C LEU A 62 5.61 -0.01 14.10
N THR A 63 6.05 -0.07 12.84
CA THR A 63 5.83 -1.24 11.97
C THR A 63 7.15 -1.75 11.42
N ILE A 64 7.34 -3.07 11.46
CA ILE A 64 8.53 -3.76 10.95
C ILE A 64 8.07 -4.84 9.95
N PRO A 65 7.97 -4.53 8.66
CA PRO A 65 7.75 -5.52 7.61
C PRO A 65 9.05 -6.24 7.24
N VAL A 66 8.93 -7.51 6.94
CA VAL A 66 9.96 -8.34 6.30
C VAL A 66 9.37 -8.89 5.01
N ARG A 67 10.11 -8.75 3.92
CA ARG A 67 9.71 -9.24 2.60
C ARG A 67 10.86 -9.96 1.91
N GLY A 68 10.52 -10.89 1.05
CA GLY A 68 11.51 -11.57 0.23
C GLY A 68 10.94 -11.96 -1.11
N PHE A 69 11.86 -12.05 -2.05
CA PHE A 69 11.66 -12.47 -3.42
C PHE A 69 12.66 -13.60 -3.71
N ILE A 70 12.18 -14.71 -4.21
CA ILE A 70 12.98 -15.91 -4.50
C ILE A 70 12.67 -16.37 -5.93
N PRO A 71 13.59 -16.21 -6.89
CA PRO A 71 13.45 -16.81 -8.20
C PRO A 71 13.69 -18.33 -8.06
N ILE A 72 12.66 -19.12 -8.35
CA ILE A 72 12.75 -20.59 -8.30
C ILE A 72 13.25 -21.13 -9.63
N ARG A 73 12.81 -20.51 -10.72
CA ARG A 73 13.21 -20.77 -12.12
C ARG A 73 13.05 -19.47 -12.91
N ASP A 74 13.52 -19.46 -14.15
CA ASP A 74 13.41 -18.28 -15.02
C ASP A 74 12.00 -17.70 -15.15
N ASN A 75 10.98 -18.55 -15.10
CA ASN A 75 9.57 -18.16 -15.23
C ASN A 75 8.73 -18.45 -13.99
N LEU A 76 9.35 -18.71 -12.83
CA LEU A 76 8.65 -19.01 -11.58
C LEU A 76 9.35 -18.33 -10.40
N GLU A 77 8.61 -17.54 -9.67
CA GLU A 77 9.10 -16.83 -8.50
C GLU A 77 8.16 -16.96 -7.30
N ALA A 78 8.73 -16.88 -6.12
CA ALA A 78 8.00 -16.85 -4.86
C ALA A 78 8.26 -15.53 -4.14
N LEU A 79 7.20 -14.97 -3.54
CA LEU A 79 7.27 -13.81 -2.67
C LEU A 79 6.71 -14.15 -1.31
N PHE A 80 7.28 -13.56 -0.26
CA PHE A 80 6.69 -13.60 1.05
C PHE A 80 6.67 -12.22 1.71
N TYR A 81 5.71 -12.03 2.58
CA TYR A 81 5.55 -10.80 3.36
C TYR A 81 5.01 -11.13 4.75
N ILE A 82 5.64 -10.59 5.77
CA ILE A 82 5.17 -10.61 7.16
C ILE A 82 5.43 -9.24 7.76
N ALA A 83 4.58 -8.75 8.64
CA ALA A 83 4.79 -7.50 9.35
C ALA A 83 4.35 -7.60 10.80
N HIS A 84 5.10 -6.98 11.68
CA HIS A 84 4.72 -6.72 13.07
C HIS A 84 4.45 -5.22 13.24
N SER A 85 3.43 -4.89 14.05
CA SER A 85 3.19 -3.49 14.42
C SER A 85 2.87 -3.37 15.91
N SER A 86 3.36 -2.30 16.52
CA SER A 86 2.99 -1.84 17.85
C SER A 86 2.45 -0.43 17.74
N ASN A 87 1.31 -0.17 18.38
CA ASN A 87 0.58 1.08 18.23
C ASN A 87 0.04 1.52 19.57
N ASP A 88 0.16 2.80 19.86
CA ASP A 88 -0.31 3.42 21.08
C ASP A 88 -1.18 4.62 20.72
N LEU A 89 -2.35 4.71 21.35
CA LEU A 89 -3.33 5.78 21.21
C LEU A 89 -3.53 6.45 22.54
N GLU A 90 -3.29 7.74 22.59
CA GLU A 90 -3.49 8.59 23.75
C GLU A 90 -4.63 9.57 23.47
N TYR A 91 -5.59 9.64 24.37
CA TYR A 91 -6.69 10.58 24.31
C TYR A 91 -7.01 11.09 25.72
N SER A 92 -6.80 12.39 25.95
CA SER A 92 -7.00 13.03 27.27
C SER A 92 -6.20 12.30 28.37
N ASN A 93 -6.86 11.46 29.18
CA ASN A 93 -6.25 10.67 30.25
C ASN A 93 -6.38 9.16 30.03
N ALA A 94 -6.74 8.73 28.83
CA ALA A 94 -6.92 7.32 28.48
C ALA A 94 -5.84 6.90 27.49
N GLU A 95 -5.21 5.77 27.76
CA GLU A 95 -4.24 5.12 26.90
C GLU A 95 -4.82 3.80 26.39
N SER A 96 -4.59 3.50 25.14
CA SER A 96 -4.99 2.25 24.49
C SER A 96 -3.85 1.76 23.60
N SER A 97 -3.60 0.47 23.59
CA SER A 97 -2.53 -0.09 22.77
C SER A 97 -3.00 -1.28 21.94
N LEU A 98 -2.35 -1.49 20.79
CA LEU A 98 -2.60 -2.63 19.92
C LEU A 98 -1.28 -3.09 19.31
N SER A 99 -0.87 -4.31 19.62
CA SER A 99 0.36 -4.88 19.08
C SER A 99 0.11 -6.29 18.54
N GLY A 100 0.82 -6.66 17.47
CA GLY A 100 0.73 -8.00 16.90
C GLY A 100 1.27 -8.09 15.48
N LEU A 101 1.14 -9.30 14.92
CA LEU A 101 1.48 -9.60 13.52
C LEU A 101 0.30 -9.29 12.60
N ALA A 102 0.60 -8.92 11.35
CA ALA A 102 -0.32 -9.10 10.23
C ALA A 102 -0.36 -10.56 9.78
N ASP A 103 -1.34 -10.91 8.97
CA ASP A 103 -1.35 -12.22 8.32
C ASP A 103 -0.14 -12.33 7.36
N THR A 104 0.56 -13.46 7.44
CA THR A 104 1.66 -13.77 6.54
C THR A 104 1.13 -14.03 5.14
N ARG A 105 1.73 -13.39 4.14
CA ARG A 105 1.37 -13.58 2.72
C ARG A 105 2.47 -14.33 2.01
N LEU A 106 2.07 -15.36 1.26
CA LEU A 106 2.92 -16.10 0.35
C LEU A 106 2.30 -15.99 -1.04
N GLN A 107 3.13 -15.80 -2.06
CA GLN A 107 2.66 -15.69 -3.44
C GLN A 107 3.63 -16.41 -4.37
N LEU A 108 3.08 -17.13 -5.34
CA LEU A 108 3.79 -17.74 -6.46
C LEU A 108 3.34 -17.06 -7.74
N ASN A 109 4.29 -16.60 -8.52
CA ASN A 109 4.07 -16.02 -9.84
C ASN A 109 4.73 -16.91 -10.90
N ARG A 110 3.98 -17.20 -11.97
CA ARG A 110 4.50 -17.92 -13.11
C ARG A 110 4.15 -17.18 -14.40
N SER A 111 5.16 -16.94 -15.21
CA SER A 111 4.96 -16.39 -16.55
C SER A 111 4.96 -17.49 -17.62
N PHE A 112 4.34 -17.18 -18.75
CA PHE A 112 4.20 -18.04 -19.91
C PHE A 112 4.33 -17.19 -21.18
N SER A 113 4.59 -17.85 -22.32
CA SER A 113 4.62 -17.20 -23.64
C SER A 113 5.56 -15.99 -23.67
N ASP A 114 6.81 -16.20 -23.29
CA ASP A 114 7.84 -15.13 -23.25
C ASP A 114 7.36 -13.91 -22.45
N ASP A 115 6.77 -14.16 -21.26
CA ASP A 115 6.25 -13.17 -20.32
C ASP A 115 5.02 -12.37 -20.75
N GLN A 116 4.38 -12.78 -21.83
CA GLN A 116 3.13 -12.15 -22.23
C GLN A 116 1.95 -12.50 -21.32
N LEU A 117 2.00 -13.65 -20.64
CA LEU A 117 0.96 -14.09 -19.72
C LEU A 117 1.54 -14.36 -18.33
N LEU A 118 0.80 -13.98 -17.31
CA LEU A 118 1.14 -14.15 -15.89
C LEU A 118 0.00 -14.85 -15.15
N LEU A 119 0.32 -15.92 -14.44
CA LEU A 119 -0.52 -16.52 -13.41
C LEU A 119 0.13 -16.27 -12.04
N SER A 120 -0.63 -15.66 -11.13
CA SER A 120 -0.21 -15.48 -9.74
C SER A 120 -1.21 -16.17 -8.81
N VAL A 121 -0.70 -16.90 -7.83
CA VAL A 121 -1.48 -17.53 -6.77
C VAL A 121 -0.91 -17.09 -5.42
N GLY A 122 -1.76 -16.48 -4.60
CA GLY A 122 -1.37 -16.01 -3.27
C GLY A 122 -2.21 -16.65 -2.17
N ILE A 123 -1.61 -16.83 -0.99
CA ILE A 123 -2.30 -17.27 0.22
C ILE A 123 -1.99 -16.32 1.38
N ASN A 124 -3.02 -16.03 2.17
CA ASN A 124 -2.88 -15.37 3.46
C ASN A 124 -2.99 -16.44 4.55
N LEU A 125 -1.91 -16.64 5.28
CA LEU A 125 -1.90 -17.53 6.44
C LEU A 125 -2.41 -16.77 7.67
N PRO A 126 -3.27 -17.40 8.50
CA PRO A 126 -3.91 -16.75 9.63
C PRO A 126 -2.96 -16.58 10.84
N THR A 127 -1.81 -15.97 10.64
CA THR A 127 -0.78 -15.73 11.65
C THR A 127 -0.98 -14.43 12.42
N GLY A 128 -1.81 -13.54 11.87
CA GLY A 128 -2.07 -12.23 12.45
C GLY A 128 -3.02 -12.28 13.65
N LYS A 129 -3.01 -11.19 14.40
CA LYS A 129 -3.90 -11.00 15.55
C LYS A 129 -5.35 -10.81 15.06
N LYS A 130 -6.26 -11.70 15.41
CA LYS A 130 -7.65 -11.73 14.92
C LYS A 130 -8.68 -11.26 15.93
N LYS A 131 -8.51 -11.67 17.20
CA LYS A 131 -9.49 -11.38 18.26
C LYS A 131 -9.02 -10.17 19.05
N LEU A 132 -9.61 -9.02 18.77
CA LEU A 132 -9.26 -7.78 19.46
C LEU A 132 -10.04 -7.62 20.75
N ASN A 133 -9.42 -6.98 21.76
CA ASN A 133 -10.13 -6.46 22.91
C ASN A 133 -10.98 -5.26 22.47
N ARG A 134 -12.27 -5.29 22.78
CA ARG A 134 -13.23 -4.28 22.34
C ARG A 134 -12.95 -2.89 22.93
N TYR A 135 -12.43 -2.83 24.14
CA TYR A 135 -12.24 -1.58 24.88
C TYR A 135 -10.84 -0.98 24.72
N GLU A 136 -9.82 -1.81 24.58
CA GLU A 136 -8.43 -1.38 24.50
C GLU A 136 -7.91 -1.32 23.06
N GLU A 137 -8.17 -2.34 22.24
CA GLU A 137 -7.51 -2.50 20.94
C GLU A 137 -8.35 -1.99 19.77
N LEU A 138 -9.68 -2.06 19.88
CA LEU A 138 -10.56 -1.59 18.81
C LEU A 138 -10.49 -0.06 18.60
N PRO A 139 -10.40 0.81 19.62
CA PRO A 139 -10.19 2.23 19.43
C PRO A 139 -8.93 2.54 18.60
N VAL A 140 -7.82 1.85 18.88
CA VAL A 140 -6.56 1.98 18.11
C VAL A 140 -6.77 1.57 16.67
N LEU A 141 -7.37 0.39 16.42
CA LEU A 141 -7.61 -0.06 15.05
C LEU A 141 -8.52 0.89 14.25
N ARG A 142 -9.53 1.47 14.89
CA ARG A 142 -10.40 2.48 14.25
C ARG A 142 -9.61 3.71 13.81
N MET A 143 -8.71 4.20 14.65
CA MET A 143 -7.85 5.33 14.31
C MET A 143 -6.87 5.00 13.20
N LEU A 144 -6.20 3.84 13.26
CA LEU A 144 -5.31 3.36 12.20
C LEU A 144 -6.03 3.18 10.85
N SER A 145 -7.33 2.90 10.86
CA SER A 145 -8.15 2.68 9.66
C SER A 145 -8.59 3.96 8.96
N GLN A 146 -8.39 5.14 9.58
CA GLN A 146 -8.74 6.41 8.97
C GLN A 146 -7.95 6.63 7.67
N ASN A 147 -8.66 6.91 6.60
CA ASN A 147 -8.05 6.99 5.27
C ASN A 147 -7.23 8.27 5.03
N TYR A 148 -7.40 9.31 5.84
CA TYR A 148 -6.59 10.52 5.79
C TYR A 148 -5.25 10.37 6.52
N LEU A 149 -5.13 9.47 7.51
CA LEU A 149 -3.86 9.14 8.16
C LEU A 149 -3.09 8.09 7.33
N SER A 150 -1.83 8.35 7.06
CA SER A 150 -1.02 7.50 6.16
C SER A 150 -0.23 6.44 6.94
N PHE A 151 -0.92 5.61 7.74
CA PHE A 151 -0.28 4.51 8.47
C PHE A 151 0.12 3.36 7.54
N PRO A 152 1.33 2.79 7.67
CA PRO A 152 1.77 1.65 6.87
C PRO A 152 0.99 0.35 7.17
N MET A 153 0.51 0.16 8.42
CA MET A 153 -0.27 -1.01 8.77
C MET A 153 -1.61 -0.60 9.39
N ARG A 154 -2.69 -0.79 8.66
CA ARG A 154 -4.05 -0.42 9.05
C ARG A 154 -4.91 -1.60 9.48
N ARG A 155 -4.39 -2.82 9.36
CA ARG A 155 -5.12 -4.07 9.61
C ARG A 155 -4.17 -5.11 10.17
N PHE A 156 -4.70 -5.95 11.04
CA PHE A 156 -4.00 -7.11 11.60
C PHE A 156 -4.47 -8.41 10.93
N GLY A 157 -4.79 -9.44 11.70
CA GLY A 157 -5.27 -10.70 11.14
C GLY A 157 -6.71 -10.65 10.64
N LYS A 158 -6.93 -11.17 9.42
CA LYS A 158 -8.26 -11.37 8.83
C LYS A 158 -8.62 -12.85 8.69
N GLY A 159 -7.73 -13.73 9.09
CA GLY A 159 -7.91 -15.16 8.89
C GLY A 159 -7.28 -15.67 7.59
N PHE A 160 -7.67 -16.88 7.23
CA PHE A 160 -7.20 -17.50 5.98
C PHE A 160 -7.83 -16.79 4.77
N GLY A 161 -7.05 -16.65 3.71
CA GLY A 161 -7.52 -16.16 2.43
C GLY A 161 -6.62 -16.64 1.30
N PHE A 162 -7.11 -16.60 0.08
CA PHE A 162 -6.29 -16.83 -1.10
C PHE A 162 -6.70 -15.93 -2.25
N ASN A 163 -5.78 -15.71 -3.18
CA ASN A 163 -6.08 -15.02 -4.42
C ASN A 163 -5.49 -15.74 -5.62
N VAL A 164 -6.13 -15.51 -6.77
CA VAL A 164 -5.64 -15.94 -8.07
C VAL A 164 -5.73 -14.75 -9.01
N LEU A 165 -4.64 -14.46 -9.69
CA LEU A 165 -4.56 -13.40 -10.70
C LEU A 165 -4.14 -14.05 -12.03
N LEU A 166 -4.84 -13.69 -13.09
CA LEU A 166 -4.46 -13.94 -14.47
C LEU A 166 -4.29 -12.59 -15.16
N GLY A 167 -3.13 -12.38 -15.77
CA GLY A 167 -2.81 -11.14 -16.46
C GLY A 167 -2.05 -11.40 -17.74
N GLY A 168 -1.98 -10.36 -18.58
CA GLY A 168 -1.18 -10.37 -19.79
C GLY A 168 -0.66 -8.98 -20.11
N ALA A 169 0.48 -8.93 -20.80
CA ALA A 169 1.09 -7.70 -21.26
C ALA A 169 1.66 -7.88 -22.66
N GLN A 170 1.61 -6.82 -23.46
CA GLN A 170 2.14 -6.81 -24.82
C GLN A 170 2.81 -5.47 -25.13
N MET A 171 3.87 -5.53 -25.91
CA MET A 171 4.51 -4.36 -26.48
C MET A 171 3.79 -3.93 -27.77
N LEU A 172 3.41 -2.67 -27.85
CA LEU A 172 2.84 -1.99 -29.03
C LEU A 172 3.76 -0.85 -29.44
N GLY A 173 4.85 -1.19 -30.13
CA GLY A 173 5.93 -0.23 -30.37
C GLY A 173 6.68 0.12 -29.09
N GLU A 174 6.71 1.41 -28.74
CA GLU A 174 7.32 1.90 -27.48
C GLU A 174 6.36 1.82 -26.29
N LEU A 175 5.09 1.45 -26.50
CA LEU A 175 4.06 1.36 -25.47
C LEU A 175 3.93 -0.09 -25.00
N ARG A 176 4.08 -0.33 -23.70
CA ARG A 176 3.76 -1.59 -23.06
C ARG A 176 2.36 -1.49 -22.46
N CYS A 177 1.44 -2.31 -22.91
CA CYS A 177 0.08 -2.38 -22.38
C CYS A 177 -0.14 -3.71 -21.67
N GLY A 178 -0.83 -3.68 -20.53
CA GLY A 178 -1.18 -4.87 -19.77
C GLY A 178 -2.58 -4.79 -19.18
N ALA A 179 -3.17 -5.96 -18.97
CA ALA A 179 -4.44 -6.08 -18.24
C ALA A 179 -4.45 -7.38 -17.44
N GLY A 180 -5.25 -7.41 -16.38
CA GLY A 180 -5.40 -8.61 -15.56
C GLY A 180 -6.71 -8.61 -14.78
N ILE A 181 -7.08 -9.79 -14.33
CA ILE A 181 -8.22 -10.04 -13.44
C ILE A 181 -7.74 -10.83 -12.23
N MET A 182 -8.18 -10.42 -11.06
CA MET A 182 -7.87 -11.08 -9.79
C MET A 182 -9.16 -11.40 -9.06
N TYR A 183 -9.24 -12.61 -8.51
CA TYR A 183 -10.23 -13.00 -7.51
C TYR A 183 -9.55 -13.15 -6.16
N GLN A 184 -10.14 -12.59 -5.11
CA GLN A 184 -9.71 -12.72 -3.73
C GLN A 184 -10.81 -13.38 -2.91
N TYR A 185 -10.52 -14.52 -2.32
CA TYR A 185 -11.31 -15.16 -1.29
C TYR A 185 -10.87 -14.66 0.09
N ASN A 186 -11.82 -14.27 0.93
CA ASN A 186 -11.62 -13.86 2.31
C ASN A 186 -12.31 -14.88 3.23
N GLY A 187 -11.55 -15.54 4.08
CA GLY A 187 -12.11 -16.50 5.02
C GLY A 187 -12.79 -15.82 6.21
N THR A 188 -13.65 -16.59 6.84
CA THR A 188 -14.40 -16.16 8.03
C THR A 188 -13.50 -16.09 9.27
N TYR A 189 -13.70 -15.08 10.12
CA TYR A 189 -12.98 -14.93 11.39
C TYR A 189 -13.83 -14.24 12.46
N SER A 190 -13.39 -14.26 13.72
CA SER A 190 -14.03 -13.50 14.81
C SER A 190 -13.19 -12.24 15.07
N PRO A 191 -13.70 -11.02 14.78
CA PRO A 191 -12.91 -9.79 14.88
C PRO A 191 -12.63 -9.35 16.32
N TYR A 192 -13.49 -9.73 17.28
CA TYR A 192 -13.34 -9.39 18.69
C TYR A 192 -13.40 -10.64 19.56
N GLN A 193 -12.98 -10.48 20.83
CA GLN A 193 -13.26 -11.47 21.87
C GLN A 193 -14.78 -11.55 22.07
N ASP A 194 -15.27 -12.76 22.30
CA ASP A 194 -16.70 -13.04 22.60
C ASP A 194 -17.72 -12.56 21.56
N THR A 195 -17.30 -12.50 20.29
CA THR A 195 -18.22 -12.18 19.19
C THR A 195 -18.36 -13.34 18.21
N GLY A 196 -19.46 -13.29 17.44
CA GLY A 196 -19.75 -14.20 16.37
C GLY A 196 -18.78 -14.14 15.19
N LYS A 197 -19.05 -14.96 14.20
CA LYS A 197 -18.25 -15.07 12.98
C LYS A 197 -18.59 -13.96 11.98
N TYR A 198 -17.58 -13.25 11.56
CA TYR A 198 -17.63 -12.28 10.47
C TYR A 198 -17.02 -12.88 9.21
N ASP A 199 -17.73 -12.78 8.12
CA ASP A 199 -17.38 -13.26 6.78
C ASP A 199 -17.25 -12.04 5.87
N PRO A 200 -16.01 -11.51 5.67
CA PRO A 200 -15.81 -10.39 4.77
C PRO A 200 -16.11 -10.81 3.33
N GLY A 201 -16.74 -9.94 2.58
CA GLY A 201 -17.03 -10.20 1.18
C GLY A 201 -15.76 -10.50 0.37
N ASP A 202 -15.86 -11.51 -0.48
CA ASP A 202 -14.87 -11.75 -1.53
C ASP A 202 -14.87 -10.60 -2.52
N PHE A 203 -13.83 -10.48 -3.33
CA PHE A 203 -13.84 -9.46 -4.36
C PHE A 203 -13.16 -9.88 -5.66
N VAL A 204 -13.55 -9.22 -6.72
CA VAL A 204 -12.89 -9.29 -8.03
C VAL A 204 -12.30 -7.92 -8.35
N SER A 205 -11.05 -7.91 -8.82
CA SER A 205 -10.41 -6.72 -9.35
C SER A 205 -10.03 -6.92 -10.80
N ILE A 206 -10.27 -5.91 -11.62
CA ILE A 206 -9.78 -5.81 -12.99
C ILE A 206 -8.81 -4.66 -13.02
N ASN A 207 -7.61 -4.90 -13.55
CA ASN A 207 -6.59 -3.89 -13.72
C ASN A 207 -6.22 -3.75 -15.20
N ALA A 208 -5.85 -2.54 -15.59
CA ALA A 208 -5.26 -2.23 -16.88
C ALA A 208 -4.18 -1.18 -16.68
N GLY A 209 -3.11 -1.29 -17.43
CA GLY A 209 -1.99 -0.37 -17.35
C GLY A 209 -1.30 -0.18 -18.68
N ALA A 210 -0.57 0.92 -18.78
CA ALA A 210 0.27 1.21 -19.92
C ALA A 210 1.52 1.97 -19.46
N ASP A 211 2.68 1.55 -19.96
CA ASP A 211 3.96 2.20 -19.76
C ASP A 211 4.50 2.63 -21.11
N TRP A 212 4.81 3.90 -21.24
CA TRP A 212 5.49 4.45 -22.41
C TRP A 212 6.86 4.97 -21.99
N GLN A 213 7.89 4.40 -22.59
CA GLN A 213 9.27 4.78 -22.34
C GLN A 213 9.87 5.41 -23.60
N LYS A 214 10.39 6.60 -23.45
CA LYS A 214 11.09 7.31 -24.54
C LYS A 214 12.31 8.03 -23.98
N ASN A 215 13.48 7.61 -24.45
CA ASN A 215 14.76 8.04 -23.89
C ASN A 215 14.80 7.81 -22.37
N GLU A 216 15.09 8.85 -21.60
CA GLU A 216 15.15 8.86 -20.14
C GLU A 216 13.79 9.10 -19.46
N MET A 217 12.70 9.29 -20.25
CA MET A 217 11.37 9.55 -19.73
C MET A 217 10.54 8.27 -19.71
N THR A 218 9.84 8.03 -18.60
CA THR A 218 8.85 6.97 -18.46
C THR A 218 7.52 7.59 -18.03
N PHE A 219 6.44 7.24 -18.72
CA PHE A 219 5.08 7.59 -18.34
C PHE A 219 4.33 6.32 -18.05
N THR A 220 3.67 6.28 -16.90
CA THR A 220 2.89 5.11 -16.44
C THR A 220 1.45 5.52 -16.22
N PHE A 221 0.52 4.72 -16.72
CA PHE A 221 -0.90 4.79 -16.41
C PHE A 221 -1.36 3.47 -15.83
N ASN A 222 -2.15 3.50 -14.74
CA ASN A 222 -2.81 2.34 -14.18
C ASN A 222 -4.24 2.66 -13.77
N ALA A 223 -5.16 1.74 -14.09
CA ALA A 223 -6.54 1.75 -13.66
C ALA A 223 -6.88 0.41 -12.99
N VAL A 224 -7.53 0.46 -11.82
CA VAL A 224 -7.96 -0.73 -11.07
C VAL A 224 -9.42 -0.54 -10.69
N PHE A 225 -10.28 -1.42 -11.19
CA PHE A 225 -11.68 -1.51 -10.79
C PHE A 225 -11.86 -2.70 -9.86
N THR A 226 -12.53 -2.49 -8.70
CA THR A 226 -12.79 -3.56 -7.72
C THR A 226 -14.27 -3.61 -7.36
N ALA A 227 -14.84 -4.81 -7.41
CA ALA A 227 -16.20 -5.09 -6.97
C ALA A 227 -16.19 -6.13 -5.85
N TYR A 228 -17.00 -5.91 -4.82
CA TYR A 228 -17.04 -6.70 -3.59
C TYR A 228 -18.35 -7.46 -3.45
N ALA A 229 -18.29 -8.66 -2.89
CA ALA A 229 -19.45 -9.38 -2.37
C ALA A 229 -19.86 -8.77 -1.00
N ASN A 230 -21.04 -9.16 -0.51
CA ASN A 230 -21.55 -8.68 0.77
C ASN A 230 -20.80 -9.30 1.94
N ASP A 231 -20.48 -8.48 2.92
CA ASP A 231 -20.02 -8.93 4.22
C ASP A 231 -21.20 -9.53 5.02
N LYS A 232 -20.90 -10.57 5.78
CA LYS A 232 -21.89 -11.24 6.61
C LYS A 232 -21.42 -11.35 8.05
N PHE A 233 -22.37 -11.31 8.96
CA PHE A 233 -22.16 -11.62 10.39
C PHE A 233 -23.13 -12.73 10.79
N GLU A 234 -22.59 -13.83 11.30
CA GLU A 234 -23.37 -15.04 11.61
C GLU A 234 -24.27 -15.50 10.44
N GLY A 235 -23.75 -15.38 9.20
CA GLY A 235 -24.45 -15.74 7.98
C GLY A 235 -25.41 -14.69 7.42
N ASN A 236 -25.79 -13.67 8.19
CA ASN A 236 -26.66 -12.59 7.76
C ASN A 236 -25.85 -11.46 7.10
N LYS A 237 -26.37 -10.90 6.02
CA LYS A 237 -25.77 -9.74 5.38
C LYS A 237 -25.81 -8.55 6.33
N VAL A 238 -24.68 -7.87 6.49
CA VAL A 238 -24.56 -6.68 7.37
C VAL A 238 -24.05 -5.46 6.62
N PHE A 239 -23.23 -5.68 5.56
CA PHE A 239 -22.61 -4.60 4.83
C PHE A 239 -22.32 -5.01 3.38
N ALA A 240 -22.52 -4.10 2.44
CA ALA A 240 -22.04 -4.21 1.08
C ALA A 240 -21.06 -3.09 0.81
N GLN A 241 -19.81 -3.44 0.63
CA GLN A 241 -18.80 -2.49 0.20
C GLN A 241 -19.06 -2.10 -1.24
N SER A 242 -19.04 -0.80 -1.52
CA SER A 242 -19.22 -0.27 -2.87
C SER A 242 -18.07 -0.63 -3.81
N THR A 243 -18.33 -0.58 -5.09
CA THR A 243 -17.27 -0.65 -6.11
C THR A 243 -16.29 0.51 -5.95
N GLN A 244 -15.05 0.26 -6.36
CA GLN A 244 -13.97 1.24 -6.32
C GLN A 244 -13.29 1.32 -7.69
N LEU A 245 -12.87 2.53 -8.08
CA LEU A 245 -12.03 2.77 -9.25
C LEU A 245 -10.81 3.60 -8.82
N GLY A 246 -9.65 2.96 -8.85
CA GLY A 246 -8.35 3.61 -8.65
C GLY A 246 -7.74 3.98 -10.00
N LEU A 247 -7.27 5.21 -10.13
CA LEU A 247 -6.54 5.70 -11.30
C LEU A 247 -5.20 6.27 -10.84
N ASN A 248 -4.12 5.92 -11.52
CA ASN A 248 -2.80 6.44 -11.23
C ASN A 248 -2.12 6.86 -12.54
N LEU A 249 -1.53 8.04 -12.52
CA LEU A 249 -0.66 8.56 -13.57
C LEU A 249 0.67 8.90 -12.93
N ALA A 250 1.77 8.53 -13.58
CA ALA A 250 3.10 8.90 -13.14
C ALA A 250 3.97 9.28 -14.34
N ALA A 251 4.92 10.18 -14.10
CA ALA A 251 5.99 10.51 -15.03
C ALA A 251 7.30 10.48 -14.26
N ALA A 252 8.32 9.89 -14.85
CA ALA A 252 9.66 9.86 -14.29
C ALA A 252 10.68 10.19 -15.37
N TYR A 253 11.71 10.92 -14.98
CA TYR A 253 12.93 11.19 -15.76
C TYR A 253 14.12 10.56 -15.01
N ASP A 254 14.87 9.71 -15.69
CA ASP A 254 16.07 9.05 -15.17
C ASP A 254 17.31 9.62 -15.84
N GLY A 255 17.92 10.61 -15.22
CA GLY A 255 19.15 11.24 -15.67
C GLY A 255 20.40 10.59 -15.07
N GLN A 256 21.58 11.04 -15.52
CA GLN A 256 22.86 10.52 -15.01
C GLN A 256 23.09 10.90 -13.55
N ASP A 257 22.82 12.15 -13.17
CA ASP A 257 23.12 12.70 -11.85
C ASP A 257 21.87 12.84 -10.98
N TYR A 258 20.68 12.87 -11.58
CA TYR A 258 19.44 13.08 -10.87
C TYR A 258 18.27 12.36 -11.53
N ASP A 259 17.30 11.96 -10.74
CA ASP A 259 16.01 11.44 -11.16
C ASP A 259 14.91 12.36 -10.65
N VAL A 260 13.91 12.61 -11.46
CA VAL A 260 12.72 13.38 -11.08
C VAL A 260 11.50 12.53 -11.33
N GLY A 261 10.59 12.51 -10.39
CA GLY A 261 9.30 11.82 -10.59
C GLY A 261 8.15 12.60 -10.01
N ALA A 262 7.01 12.49 -10.68
CA ALA A 262 5.73 13.01 -10.21
C ALA A 262 4.63 11.99 -10.47
N GLY A 263 3.61 11.99 -9.61
CA GLY A 263 2.47 11.09 -9.76
C GLY A 263 1.19 11.71 -9.23
N ILE A 264 0.08 11.29 -9.84
CA ILE A 264 -1.28 11.66 -9.46
C ILE A 264 -2.04 10.37 -9.24
N GLY A 265 -2.70 10.24 -8.09
CA GLY A 265 -3.59 9.14 -7.74
C GLY A 265 -5.01 9.65 -7.50
N TYR A 266 -6.00 8.90 -7.96
CA TYR A 266 -7.39 9.17 -7.68
C TYR A 266 -8.11 7.88 -7.33
N LEU A 267 -8.81 7.84 -6.19
CA LEU A 267 -9.62 6.70 -5.75
C LEU A 267 -11.08 7.13 -5.61
N LEU A 268 -11.88 6.67 -6.54
CA LEU A 268 -13.33 6.84 -6.54
C LEU A 268 -14.00 5.69 -5.79
N ARG A 269 -14.95 6.00 -4.93
CA ARG A 269 -15.77 5.03 -4.20
C ARG A 269 -17.25 5.29 -4.46
N GLY A 270 -18.00 4.22 -4.72
CA GLY A 270 -19.44 4.27 -4.75
C GLY A 270 -20.04 4.36 -3.34
N ARG A 271 -21.38 4.27 -3.26
CA ARG A 271 -22.09 4.22 -1.97
C ARG A 271 -22.11 2.80 -1.44
N ASN A 272 -21.89 2.65 -0.16
CA ASN A 272 -21.97 1.41 0.58
C ASN A 272 -23.41 1.17 1.04
N THR A 273 -23.81 -0.08 1.25
CA THR A 273 -25.11 -0.42 1.82
C THR A 273 -24.93 -1.06 3.18
N PHE A 274 -25.62 -0.53 4.19
CA PHE A 274 -25.74 -1.10 5.52
C PHE A 274 -27.07 -1.83 5.61
N TYR A 275 -27.03 -3.14 5.87
CA TYR A 275 -28.21 -3.97 6.06
C TYR A 275 -28.62 -3.94 7.53
N ASP A 276 -29.80 -3.39 7.82
CA ASP A 276 -30.37 -3.34 9.17
C ASP A 276 -31.78 -3.96 9.13
N PRO A 277 -31.97 -5.17 9.67
CA PRO A 277 -33.26 -5.86 9.62
C PRO A 277 -34.39 -5.12 10.32
N ASP A 278 -34.07 -4.26 11.29
CA ASP A 278 -35.06 -3.53 12.11
C ASP A 278 -35.40 -2.15 11.53
N LYS A 279 -34.43 -1.48 10.88
CA LYS A 279 -34.55 -0.09 10.41
C LYS A 279 -34.57 0.05 8.89
N GLY A 280 -34.39 -1.07 8.18
CA GLY A 280 -34.24 -1.10 6.72
C GLY A 280 -32.83 -0.69 6.24
N ASP A 281 -32.57 -0.99 4.98
CA ASP A 281 -31.28 -0.77 4.37
C ASP A 281 -30.97 0.73 4.21
N ARG A 282 -29.73 1.12 4.48
CA ARG A 282 -29.24 2.49 4.32
C ARG A 282 -28.02 2.52 3.42
N GLU A 283 -28.00 3.47 2.52
CA GLU A 283 -26.87 3.71 1.63
C GLU A 283 -26.10 4.99 2.03
N GLY A 284 -24.79 4.94 1.89
CA GLY A 284 -23.94 6.10 2.16
C GLY A 284 -22.45 5.83 1.89
N HIS A 285 -21.69 6.90 1.70
CA HIS A 285 -20.24 6.82 1.60
C HIS A 285 -19.64 6.68 3.01
N VAL A 286 -19.01 5.55 3.28
CA VAL A 286 -18.26 5.34 4.54
C VAL A 286 -16.96 6.14 4.52
N PHE A 287 -16.30 6.18 3.36
CA PHE A 287 -15.10 6.96 3.11
C PHE A 287 -15.31 7.82 1.87
N GLY A 288 -14.86 9.07 1.94
CA GLY A 288 -14.84 9.95 0.78
C GLY A 288 -13.83 9.49 -0.29
N ASN A 289 -13.96 10.07 -1.49
CA ASN A 289 -12.99 9.87 -2.55
C ASN A 289 -11.63 10.43 -2.15
N GLU A 290 -10.54 9.88 -2.69
CA GLU A 290 -9.19 10.34 -2.39
C GLU A 290 -8.51 10.84 -3.66
N PHE A 291 -7.79 11.95 -3.53
CA PHE A 291 -6.92 12.50 -4.56
C PHE A 291 -5.55 12.75 -3.96
N GLU A 292 -4.50 12.33 -4.64
CA GLU A 292 -3.12 12.50 -4.19
C GLU A 292 -2.23 12.98 -5.33
N ILE A 293 -1.41 13.99 -5.04
CA ILE A 293 -0.28 14.39 -5.89
C ILE A 293 0.98 14.20 -5.08
N ARG A 294 2.02 13.66 -5.72
CA ARG A 294 3.33 13.47 -5.12
C ARG A 294 4.44 13.76 -6.12
N GLY A 295 5.57 14.20 -5.60
CA GLY A 295 6.76 14.43 -6.41
C GLY A 295 8.03 14.20 -5.60
N TYR A 296 9.10 13.87 -6.29
CA TYR A 296 10.42 13.69 -5.72
C TYR A 296 11.51 14.11 -6.70
N LEU A 297 12.66 14.44 -6.15
CA LEU A 297 13.91 14.63 -6.86
C LEU A 297 14.99 13.81 -6.16
N THR A 298 15.58 12.83 -6.83
CA THR A 298 16.73 12.08 -6.32
C THR A 298 18.00 12.59 -6.95
N ARG A 299 18.96 12.99 -6.11
CA ARG A 299 20.31 13.33 -6.55
C ARG A 299 21.28 12.23 -6.15
N ARG A 300 22.06 11.74 -7.12
CA ARG A 300 23.14 10.77 -6.89
C ARG A 300 24.44 11.50 -6.58
N LEU A 301 25.07 11.13 -5.49
CA LEU A 301 26.33 11.72 -5.03
C LEU A 301 27.40 10.62 -4.95
N GLN A 302 28.51 10.81 -5.67
CA GLN A 302 29.65 9.89 -5.68
C GLN A 302 29.28 8.42 -5.97
N GLN A 303 28.21 8.18 -6.74
CA GLN A 303 27.70 6.87 -7.16
C GLN A 303 27.23 5.93 -6.01
N VAL A 304 27.46 6.29 -4.75
CA VAL A 304 27.10 5.45 -3.58
C VAL A 304 26.04 6.07 -2.68
N TRP A 305 25.89 7.41 -2.74
CA TRP A 305 24.88 8.11 -1.94
C TRP A 305 23.75 8.65 -2.81
N GLN A 306 22.55 8.64 -2.26
CA GLN A 306 21.38 9.25 -2.88
C GLN A 306 20.68 10.14 -1.85
N VAL A 307 20.24 11.31 -2.28
CA VAL A 307 19.42 12.22 -1.47
C VAL A 307 18.13 12.50 -2.22
N THR A 308 16.99 12.29 -1.57
CA THR A 308 15.68 12.35 -2.21
C THR A 308 14.72 13.23 -1.42
N PRO A 309 14.69 14.56 -1.64
CA PRO A 309 13.57 15.38 -1.21
C PRO A 309 12.28 14.96 -1.91
N SER A 310 11.16 15.09 -1.20
CA SER A 310 9.83 14.74 -1.70
C SER A 310 8.75 15.63 -1.12
N ALA A 311 7.66 15.78 -1.85
CA ALA A 311 6.47 16.48 -1.40
C ALA A 311 5.22 15.73 -1.84
N GLN A 312 4.14 15.86 -1.08
CA GLN A 312 2.83 15.29 -1.40
C GLN A 312 1.69 16.17 -0.91
N LEU A 313 0.59 16.11 -1.64
CA LEU A 313 -0.71 16.66 -1.25
C LEU A 313 -1.72 15.54 -1.33
N LYS A 314 -2.47 15.31 -0.26
CA LYS A 314 -3.58 14.37 -0.21
C LYS A 314 -4.87 15.11 0.16
N LEU A 315 -5.90 14.90 -0.65
CA LEU A 315 -7.26 15.38 -0.42
C LEU A 315 -8.18 14.17 -0.22
N VAL A 316 -9.00 14.22 0.81
CA VAL A 316 -10.02 13.20 1.09
C VAL A 316 -11.36 13.88 1.17
N GLY A 317 -12.32 13.43 0.39
CA GLY A 317 -13.68 13.96 0.39
C GLY A 317 -14.43 13.64 1.69
N ALA A 318 -15.48 14.40 1.96
CA ALA A 318 -16.40 14.13 3.07
C ALA A 318 -17.11 12.77 2.89
N ASN A 319 -17.58 12.18 3.99
CA ASN A 319 -18.41 10.99 4.00
C ASN A 319 -19.86 11.31 4.42
N ASP A 320 -20.76 10.32 4.24
CA ASP A 320 -22.18 10.48 4.64
C ASP A 320 -22.42 10.13 6.12
N LEU A 321 -21.36 9.84 6.90
CA LEU A 321 -21.42 9.54 8.33
C LEU A 321 -21.16 10.78 9.20
N GLY A 322 -21.06 11.95 8.57
CA GLY A 322 -20.91 13.25 9.25
C GLY A 322 -19.45 13.69 9.40
N PHE A 323 -18.48 13.01 8.79
CA PHE A 323 -17.08 13.43 8.78
C PHE A 323 -16.80 14.24 7.51
N GLY A 324 -16.30 15.45 7.68
CA GLY A 324 -16.01 16.38 6.59
C GLY A 324 -14.77 16.01 5.76
N SER A 325 -14.41 16.87 4.83
CA SER A 325 -13.21 16.66 3.99
C SER A 325 -11.92 16.84 4.77
N SER A 326 -10.82 16.28 4.23
CA SER A 326 -9.48 16.43 4.81
C SER A 326 -8.46 16.85 3.75
N THR A 327 -7.51 17.69 4.15
CA THR A 327 -6.39 18.15 3.31
C THR A 327 -5.09 17.97 4.05
N ILE A 328 -4.14 17.23 3.49
CA ILE A 328 -2.86 16.93 4.12
C ILE A 328 -1.72 17.26 3.15
N PHE A 329 -0.76 18.05 3.60
CA PHE A 329 0.51 18.30 2.95
C PHE A 329 1.60 17.48 3.64
N GLY A 330 2.49 16.86 2.86
CA GLY A 330 3.63 16.12 3.36
C GLY A 330 4.91 16.59 2.68
N PHE A 331 5.97 16.79 3.47
CA PHE A 331 7.30 17.12 3.00
C PHE A 331 8.28 16.12 3.60
N GLY A 332 9.23 15.66 2.81
CA GLY A 332 10.17 14.67 3.29
C GLY A 332 11.51 14.72 2.58
N ALA A 333 12.45 14.00 3.17
CA ALA A 333 13.73 13.72 2.55
C ALA A 333 14.16 12.29 2.88
N GLY A 334 14.84 11.65 1.94
CA GLY A 334 15.48 10.37 2.10
C GLY A 334 16.96 10.45 1.82
N VAL A 335 17.74 9.57 2.46
CA VAL A 335 19.16 9.35 2.19
C VAL A 335 19.38 7.87 2.02
N GLY A 336 19.89 7.46 0.87
CA GLY A 336 20.26 6.08 0.55
C GLY A 336 21.76 5.91 0.41
N ARG A 337 22.25 4.73 0.78
CA ARG A 337 23.64 4.34 0.55
C ARG A 337 23.72 2.89 0.09
N THR A 338 24.39 2.66 -1.03
CA THR A 338 24.83 1.35 -1.46
C THR A 338 26.10 0.99 -0.69
N LEU A 339 26.04 -0.06 0.13
CA LEU A 339 27.16 -0.54 0.94
C LEU A 339 28.04 -1.51 0.15
N SER A 340 27.41 -2.35 -0.69
CA SER A 340 28.04 -3.26 -1.62
C SER A 340 27.10 -3.50 -2.81
N GLU A 341 27.52 -4.30 -3.80
CA GLU A 341 26.64 -4.72 -4.91
C GLU A 341 25.39 -5.46 -4.43
N GLN A 342 25.46 -6.04 -3.24
CA GLN A 342 24.40 -6.87 -2.66
C GLN A 342 23.60 -6.16 -1.57
N LEU A 343 24.08 -5.04 -1.00
CA LEU A 343 23.51 -4.48 0.21
C LEU A 343 23.28 -2.97 0.09
N ALA A 344 22.08 -2.53 0.40
CA ALA A 344 21.72 -1.12 0.44
C ALA A 344 20.97 -0.77 1.74
N ILE A 345 21.24 0.42 2.28
CA ILE A 345 20.49 1.00 3.40
C ILE A 345 19.86 2.33 2.98
N ASN A 346 18.65 2.60 3.48
CA ASN A 346 18.00 3.88 3.26
C ASN A 346 17.40 4.38 4.58
N PHE A 347 17.47 5.69 4.78
CA PHE A 347 16.82 6.40 5.86
C PHE A 347 15.93 7.48 5.27
N GLY A 348 14.79 7.75 5.87
CA GLY A 348 13.89 8.80 5.41
C GLY A 348 13.09 9.40 6.55
N GLY A 349 12.68 10.64 6.35
CA GLY A 349 11.76 11.33 7.23
C GLY A 349 10.75 12.13 6.42
N LYS A 350 9.51 12.17 6.88
CA LYS A 350 8.45 13.03 6.35
C LYS A 350 7.75 13.74 7.48
N TYR A 351 7.36 14.97 7.25
CA TYR A 351 6.51 15.77 8.12
C TYR A 351 5.21 16.09 7.40
N PHE A 352 4.11 16.04 8.13
CA PHE A 352 2.77 16.27 7.61
C PHE A 352 2.07 17.36 8.40
N VAL A 353 1.35 18.21 7.68
CA VAL A 353 0.45 19.22 8.25
C VAL A 353 -0.84 19.22 7.44
N GLY A 354 -1.95 19.52 8.08
CA GLY A 354 -3.22 19.62 7.40
C GLY A 354 -4.39 19.79 8.32
N ASN A 355 -5.55 19.50 7.79
CA ASN A 355 -6.78 19.50 8.56
C ASN A 355 -7.68 18.33 8.12
N ALA A 356 -8.62 18.00 8.98
CA ALA A 356 -9.66 17.01 8.74
C ALA A 356 -11.02 17.54 9.21
N ASP A 357 -12.07 16.79 8.86
CA ASP A 357 -13.45 17.11 9.23
C ASP A 357 -13.88 18.54 8.84
N GLY A 358 -13.59 18.91 7.57
CA GLY A 358 -13.93 20.23 7.05
C GLY A 358 -13.15 21.39 7.70
N GLY A 359 -12.04 21.11 8.37
CA GLY A 359 -11.23 22.08 9.10
C GLY A 359 -11.50 22.13 10.60
N ALA A 360 -12.33 21.24 11.14
CA ALA A 360 -12.61 21.16 12.58
C ALA A 360 -11.49 20.48 13.38
N ILE A 361 -10.62 19.72 12.71
CA ILE A 361 -9.50 19.00 13.32
C ILE A 361 -8.21 19.45 12.64
N ASP A 362 -7.26 19.97 13.40
CA ASP A 362 -5.91 20.23 12.94
C ASP A 362 -5.07 18.95 13.00
N LEU A 363 -4.30 18.70 11.95
CA LEU A 363 -3.48 17.52 11.80
C LEU A 363 -2.00 17.89 11.74
N THR A 364 -1.20 17.28 12.59
CA THR A 364 0.25 17.25 12.45
C THR A 364 0.75 15.82 12.55
N GLY A 365 1.82 15.50 11.86
CA GLY A 365 2.39 14.16 11.94
C GLY A 365 3.79 14.08 11.39
N PHE A 366 4.48 13.01 11.73
CA PHE A 366 5.76 12.69 11.10
C PHE A 366 5.92 11.19 10.93
N GLN A 367 6.76 10.83 9.99
CA GLN A 367 7.12 9.45 9.68
C GLN A 367 8.63 9.34 9.53
N LEU A 368 9.23 8.37 10.21
CA LEU A 368 10.63 7.99 10.06
C LEU A 368 10.71 6.59 9.47
N THR A 369 11.65 6.41 8.58
CA THR A 369 11.89 5.11 7.92
C THR A 369 13.37 4.77 7.95
N ALA A 370 13.67 3.50 8.18
CA ALA A 370 14.98 2.93 7.94
C ALA A 370 14.79 1.59 7.23
N SER A 371 15.53 1.32 6.17
CA SER A 371 15.42 0.06 5.45
C SER A 371 16.77 -0.55 5.15
N LEU A 372 16.79 -1.88 5.15
CA LEU A 372 17.89 -2.71 4.71
C LEU A 372 17.39 -3.61 3.59
N THR A 373 18.08 -3.61 2.46
CA THR A 373 17.77 -4.48 1.32
C THR A 373 19.02 -5.27 0.95
N ALA A 374 18.86 -6.59 0.78
CA ALA A 374 19.90 -7.48 0.34
C ALA A 374 19.49 -8.17 -0.97
N ASN A 375 20.39 -8.23 -1.93
CA ASN A 375 20.32 -9.04 -3.16
C ASN A 375 21.31 -10.20 -3.02
N LEU A 376 20.86 -11.44 -3.28
CA LEU A 376 21.62 -12.66 -3.03
C LEU A 376 22.05 -13.34 -4.33
#